data_13c7ba1d27553911e50ad5bc94441747
#
_entry.id   13c7ba1d27553911e50ad5bc94441747
#
_cell.length_a   1.000
_cell.length_b   1.000
_cell.length_c   1.000
_cell.angle_alpha   90.00
_cell.angle_beta   90.00
_cell.angle_gamma   90.00
#
_symmetry.space_group_name_H-M   'P 1'
#
loop_
_entity.id
_entity.type
_entity.pdbx_description
1 polymer ?
#
loop_
_entity_poly.entity_id
_entity_poly.type
_entity_poly.pdbx_seq_one_letter_code
_entity_poly.pdbx_strand_id
1 'polypeptide(L)'
;MSGPAMSSTHVVVIPSYDTGPLVYSTVAAARAAWSPVWVVVDGSRDGTAEGLLAMAAGDAGLRVDVLAKNSGKGAAVLHALEAALAQGFTHALTMDADGQHPADRIAALMAESTAHPDAMVLGRPVFDASAPLLRVRGRRVSNAWTNLETLAAGIADSLYGFRVYPIAPLVDILHRQPWMRRFDFDTEAVVRLAWRGVRPINVDAPVRYLRADEGGVSHFRYGRDNALLTWMHLRLLLGFALRLPSLVVRRITGLPPFRSG
;
A
#
# COMPACT_ATOMS: atom_id res chain seq x y z
N MET A 1 22.41 -5.20 -19.74
CA MET A 1 21.84 -3.89 -19.36
C MET A 1 21.97 -3.78 -17.84
N SER A 2 22.64 -2.76 -17.33
CA SER A 2 22.71 -2.53 -15.88
C SER A 2 21.30 -2.21 -15.36
N GLY A 3 20.86 -2.90 -14.30
CA GLY A 3 19.58 -2.63 -13.64
C GLY A 3 19.52 -1.22 -13.03
N PRO A 4 18.36 -0.80 -12.49
CA PRO A 4 18.21 0.50 -11.86
C PRO A 4 19.20 0.67 -10.69
N ALA A 5 19.68 1.91 -10.48
CA ALA A 5 20.57 2.22 -9.38
C ALA A 5 19.89 1.94 -8.02
N MET A 6 20.67 1.45 -7.05
CA MET A 6 20.19 1.17 -5.69
C MET A 6 19.81 2.48 -4.99
N SER A 7 18.58 2.62 -4.59
CA SER A 7 18.13 3.74 -3.76
C SER A 7 18.54 3.50 -2.29
N SER A 8 18.97 4.55 -1.61
CA SER A 8 19.27 4.53 -0.18
C SER A 8 18.12 5.04 0.70
N THR A 9 17.07 5.61 0.09
CA THR A 9 15.97 6.25 0.82
C THR A 9 14.60 5.62 0.55
N HIS A 10 14.42 4.99 -0.62
CA HIS A 10 13.14 4.46 -1.06
C HIS A 10 13.25 2.97 -1.39
N VAL A 11 12.30 2.17 -0.92
CA VAL A 11 12.20 0.72 -1.17
C VAL A 11 10.84 0.37 -1.75
N VAL A 12 10.77 -0.62 -2.63
CA VAL A 12 9.50 -1.24 -3.03
C VAL A 12 9.22 -2.43 -2.12
N VAL A 13 8.01 -2.53 -1.58
CA VAL A 13 7.55 -3.61 -0.70
C VAL A 13 6.38 -4.35 -1.36
N ILE A 14 6.53 -5.66 -1.55
CA ILE A 14 5.53 -6.54 -2.16
C ILE A 14 5.12 -7.61 -1.15
N PRO A 15 3.99 -7.44 -0.43
CA PRO A 15 3.41 -8.51 0.37
C PRO A 15 2.80 -9.59 -0.54
N SER A 16 3.10 -10.85 -0.30
CA SER A 16 2.61 -11.99 -1.09
C SER A 16 2.02 -13.07 -0.20
N TYR A 17 0.83 -13.58 -0.58
CA TYR A 17 0.19 -14.72 0.07
C TYR A 17 -0.57 -15.55 -0.96
N ASP A 18 -0.16 -16.81 -1.15
CA ASP A 18 -0.77 -17.77 -2.08
C ASP A 18 -1.13 -17.14 -3.45
N THR A 19 -0.20 -16.35 -4.01
CA THR A 19 -0.41 -15.58 -5.25
C THR A 19 -0.19 -16.43 -6.51
N GLY A 20 0.41 -17.60 -6.36
CA GLY A 20 0.80 -18.46 -7.48
C GLY A 20 1.94 -17.87 -8.32
N PRO A 21 2.25 -18.45 -9.49
CA PRO A 21 3.41 -18.08 -10.32
C PRO A 21 3.44 -16.63 -10.80
N LEU A 22 2.30 -15.92 -10.74
CA LEU A 22 2.21 -14.52 -11.16
C LEU A 22 3.12 -13.59 -10.34
N VAL A 23 3.43 -13.96 -9.10
CA VAL A 23 4.35 -13.20 -8.25
C VAL A 23 5.72 -13.04 -8.88
N TYR A 24 6.23 -14.04 -9.62
CA TYR A 24 7.57 -13.97 -10.23
C TYR A 24 7.65 -12.88 -11.29
N SER A 25 6.64 -12.78 -12.16
CA SER A 25 6.57 -11.74 -13.18
C SER A 25 6.37 -10.36 -12.57
N THR A 26 5.58 -10.26 -11.51
CA THR A 26 5.36 -9.01 -10.75
C THR A 26 6.66 -8.52 -10.11
N VAL A 27 7.39 -9.40 -9.44
CA VAL A 27 8.70 -9.09 -8.83
C VAL A 27 9.75 -8.73 -9.88
N ALA A 28 9.83 -9.49 -10.99
CA ALA A 28 10.74 -9.17 -12.07
C ALA A 28 10.46 -7.80 -12.70
N ALA A 29 9.18 -7.46 -12.93
CA ALA A 29 8.80 -6.15 -13.43
C ALA A 29 9.14 -5.01 -12.44
N ALA A 30 8.89 -5.21 -11.15
CA ALA A 30 9.26 -4.24 -10.12
C ALA A 30 10.79 -4.05 -10.05
N ARG A 31 11.59 -5.15 -10.13
CA ARG A 31 13.05 -5.11 -10.13
C ARG A 31 13.61 -4.43 -11.38
N ALA A 32 12.96 -4.58 -12.52
CA ALA A 32 13.35 -3.87 -13.74
C ALA A 32 13.12 -2.35 -13.63
N ALA A 33 12.14 -1.93 -12.81
CA ALA A 33 11.76 -0.53 -12.62
C ALA A 33 12.46 0.14 -11.44
N TRP A 34 12.86 -0.60 -10.40
CA TRP A 34 13.40 -0.06 -9.15
C TRP A 34 14.34 -1.01 -8.39
N SER A 35 15.23 -0.40 -7.58
CA SER A 35 16.09 -1.09 -6.63
C SER A 35 16.25 -0.27 -5.35
N PRO A 36 16.07 -0.87 -4.14
CA PRO A 36 15.77 -2.27 -3.88
C PRO A 36 14.27 -2.63 -3.93
N VAL A 37 13.98 -3.93 -4.10
CA VAL A 37 12.63 -4.51 -3.97
C VAL A 37 12.66 -5.57 -2.88
N TRP A 38 11.72 -5.50 -1.95
CA TRP A 38 11.57 -6.44 -0.86
C TRP A 38 10.22 -7.16 -0.97
N VAL A 39 10.28 -8.48 -0.94
CA VAL A 39 9.09 -9.34 -0.98
C VAL A 39 8.91 -9.96 0.40
N VAL A 40 7.70 -9.86 0.95
CA VAL A 40 7.33 -10.55 2.20
C VAL A 40 6.32 -11.63 1.87
N VAL A 41 6.75 -12.88 1.94
CA VAL A 41 5.90 -14.06 1.76
C VAL A 41 5.22 -14.35 3.10
N ASP A 42 3.92 -14.03 3.19
CA ASP A 42 3.13 -14.09 4.43
C ASP A 42 2.55 -15.49 4.67
N GLY A 43 3.42 -16.48 4.89
CA GLY A 43 3.01 -17.85 5.18
C GLY A 43 2.32 -18.56 4.02
N SER A 44 2.73 -18.29 2.78
CA SER A 44 2.22 -18.97 1.57
C SER A 44 2.49 -20.47 1.60
N ARG A 45 1.59 -21.25 0.98
CA ARG A 45 1.66 -22.71 0.87
C ARG A 45 1.66 -23.22 -0.57
N ASP A 46 1.72 -22.30 -1.51
CA ASP A 46 1.65 -22.53 -2.96
C ASP A 46 3.01 -22.85 -3.60
N GLY A 47 4.10 -22.97 -2.80
CA GLY A 47 5.45 -23.27 -3.27
C GLY A 47 6.17 -22.08 -3.91
N THR A 48 5.60 -20.87 -3.88
CA THR A 48 6.22 -19.67 -4.49
C THR A 48 7.42 -19.14 -3.73
N ALA A 49 7.53 -19.45 -2.43
CA ALA A 49 8.60 -18.96 -1.57
C ALA A 49 9.99 -19.42 -2.07
N GLU A 50 10.12 -20.68 -2.45
CA GLU A 50 11.38 -21.27 -2.92
C GLU A 50 11.87 -20.59 -4.20
N GLY A 51 10.97 -20.35 -5.15
CA GLY A 51 11.29 -19.65 -6.39
C GLY A 51 11.70 -18.19 -6.16
N LEU A 52 11.04 -17.49 -5.26
CA LEU A 52 11.39 -16.12 -4.88
C LEU A 52 12.77 -16.05 -4.19
N LEU A 53 13.06 -16.99 -3.29
CA LEU A 53 14.38 -17.11 -2.66
C LEU A 53 15.48 -17.40 -3.68
N ALA A 54 15.20 -18.25 -4.67
CA ALA A 54 16.14 -18.53 -5.77
C ALA A 54 16.39 -17.28 -6.63
N MET A 55 15.36 -16.48 -6.92
CA MET A 55 15.52 -15.18 -7.60
C MET A 55 16.41 -14.22 -6.79
N ALA A 56 16.21 -14.15 -5.49
CA ALA A 56 16.97 -13.25 -4.59
C ALA A 56 18.43 -13.68 -4.46
N ALA A 57 18.74 -14.97 -4.53
CA ALA A 57 20.12 -15.48 -4.45
C ALA A 57 21.05 -14.94 -5.56
N GLY A 58 20.48 -14.56 -6.71
CA GLY A 58 21.20 -13.99 -7.85
C GLY A 58 21.09 -12.47 -7.99
N ASP A 59 20.37 -11.78 -7.10
CA ASP A 59 20.06 -10.36 -7.24
C ASP A 59 20.19 -9.61 -5.91
N ALA A 60 21.28 -8.89 -5.73
CA ALA A 60 21.55 -8.09 -4.53
C ALA A 60 20.50 -6.97 -4.27
N GLY A 61 19.70 -6.61 -5.26
CA GLY A 61 18.61 -5.62 -5.12
C GLY A 61 17.27 -6.24 -4.78
N LEU A 62 17.18 -7.58 -4.65
CA LEU A 62 15.98 -8.30 -4.26
C LEU A 62 16.18 -8.94 -2.89
N ARG A 63 15.31 -8.61 -1.95
CA ARG A 63 15.23 -9.28 -0.64
C ARG A 63 13.90 -10.03 -0.54
N VAL A 64 13.95 -11.24 0.02
CA VAL A 64 12.78 -12.08 0.26
C VAL A 64 12.77 -12.52 1.72
N ASP A 65 11.73 -12.11 2.46
CA ASP A 65 11.48 -12.54 3.83
C ASP A 65 10.29 -13.51 3.82
N VAL A 66 10.43 -14.68 4.45
CA VAL A 66 9.37 -15.69 4.53
C VAL A 66 8.87 -15.79 5.99
N LEU A 67 7.60 -15.45 6.18
CA LEU A 67 6.94 -15.55 7.49
C LEU A 67 6.36 -16.94 7.70
N ALA A 68 6.41 -17.43 8.93
CA ALA A 68 5.98 -18.80 9.27
C ALA A 68 4.47 -19.02 9.12
N LYS A 69 3.66 -17.97 9.18
CA LYS A 69 2.18 -18.05 9.10
C LYS A 69 1.58 -16.79 8.49
N ASN A 70 0.41 -16.93 7.86
CA ASN A 70 -0.36 -15.80 7.37
C ASN A 70 -0.81 -14.90 8.53
N SER A 71 -0.32 -13.68 8.51
CA SER A 71 -0.64 -12.62 9.48
C SER A 71 -1.44 -11.48 8.84
N GLY A 72 -1.53 -11.46 7.53
CA GLY A 72 -2.27 -10.51 6.70
C GLY A 72 -1.40 -9.41 6.11
N LYS A 73 -1.90 -8.77 5.03
CA LYS A 73 -1.19 -7.75 4.23
C LYS A 73 -0.54 -6.66 5.11
N GLY A 74 -1.29 -6.06 6.01
CA GLY A 74 -0.79 -5.00 6.87
C GLY A 74 0.33 -5.47 7.82
N ALA A 75 0.28 -6.73 8.28
CA ALA A 75 1.35 -7.30 9.11
C ALA A 75 2.63 -7.59 8.29
N ALA A 76 2.48 -8.09 7.06
CA ALA A 76 3.60 -8.30 6.14
C ALA A 76 4.27 -6.96 5.76
N VAL A 77 3.45 -5.94 5.49
CA VAL A 77 3.96 -4.58 5.22
C VAL A 77 4.69 -4.04 6.45
N LEU A 78 4.12 -4.14 7.66
CA LEU A 78 4.79 -3.69 8.88
C LEU A 78 6.15 -4.35 9.07
N HIS A 79 6.24 -5.67 8.87
CA HIS A 79 7.52 -6.40 8.94
C HIS A 79 8.59 -5.79 8.01
N ALA A 80 8.22 -5.52 6.75
CA ALA A 80 9.15 -4.89 5.81
C ALA A 80 9.51 -3.45 6.21
N LEU A 81 8.53 -2.67 6.66
CA LEU A 81 8.74 -1.26 7.04
C LEU A 81 9.65 -1.11 8.26
N GLU A 82 9.52 -1.98 9.27
CA GLU A 82 10.41 -2.01 10.44
C GLU A 82 11.85 -2.31 10.03
N ALA A 83 12.04 -3.33 9.19
CA ALA A 83 13.35 -3.67 8.65
C ALA A 83 13.94 -2.57 7.77
N ALA A 84 13.11 -1.88 6.97
CA ALA A 84 13.52 -0.77 6.12
C ALA A 84 13.94 0.45 6.97
N LEU A 85 13.15 0.77 7.99
CA LEU A 85 13.46 1.86 8.92
C LEU A 85 14.79 1.62 9.64
N ALA A 86 15.03 0.38 10.10
CA ALA A 86 16.28 -0.01 10.75
C ALA A 86 17.51 0.10 9.83
N GLN A 87 17.32 0.02 8.50
CA GLN A 87 18.36 0.20 7.48
C GLN A 87 18.47 1.65 6.97
N GLY A 88 17.70 2.58 7.52
CA GLY A 88 17.76 4.01 7.17
C GLY A 88 16.90 4.42 5.99
N PHE A 89 16.04 3.53 5.45
CA PHE A 89 15.05 3.92 4.44
C PHE A 89 13.99 4.84 5.07
N THR A 90 13.59 5.84 4.31
CA THR A 90 12.62 6.84 4.76
C THR A 90 11.24 6.65 4.14
N HIS A 91 11.17 6.05 2.94
CA HIS A 91 9.95 5.86 2.17
C HIS A 91 9.83 4.44 1.64
N ALA A 92 8.60 3.95 1.56
CA ALA A 92 8.31 2.65 0.97
C ALA A 92 7.12 2.74 0.00
N LEU A 93 7.30 2.20 -1.21
CA LEU A 93 6.21 1.96 -2.13
C LEU A 93 5.64 0.58 -1.86
N THR A 94 4.35 0.49 -1.52
CA THR A 94 3.63 -0.78 -1.47
C THR A 94 3.09 -1.15 -2.85
N MET A 95 3.17 -2.42 -3.21
CA MET A 95 2.67 -2.97 -4.48
C MET A 95 2.11 -4.36 -4.24
N ASP A 96 0.92 -4.67 -4.75
CA ASP A 96 0.34 -6.02 -4.62
C ASP A 96 1.05 -7.01 -5.55
N ALA A 97 1.08 -8.29 -5.14
CA ALA A 97 1.79 -9.35 -5.84
C ALA A 97 1.03 -9.94 -7.05
N ASP A 98 -0.20 -9.47 -7.30
CA ASP A 98 -1.17 -10.04 -8.25
C ASP A 98 -1.06 -9.51 -9.69
N GLY A 99 -0.03 -8.70 -9.99
CA GLY A 99 0.23 -8.15 -11.33
C GLY A 99 -0.74 -7.05 -11.79
N GLN A 100 -1.64 -6.58 -10.94
CA GLN A 100 -2.59 -5.51 -11.31
C GLN A 100 -1.98 -4.10 -11.26
N HIS A 101 -0.88 -3.93 -10.54
CA HIS A 101 -0.18 -2.66 -10.42
C HIS A 101 0.86 -2.45 -11.52
N PRO A 102 0.86 -1.29 -12.18
CA PRO A 102 1.76 -1.02 -13.31
C PRO A 102 3.18 -0.70 -12.82
N ALA A 103 4.12 -1.63 -13.00
CA ALA A 103 5.50 -1.45 -12.55
C ALA A 103 6.24 -0.30 -13.26
N ASP A 104 5.83 0.06 -14.48
CA ASP A 104 6.33 1.21 -15.22
C ASP A 104 6.00 2.56 -14.56
N ARG A 105 5.06 2.59 -13.61
CA ARG A 105 4.70 3.78 -12.82
C ARG A 105 5.50 3.91 -11.53
N ILE A 106 6.27 2.91 -11.12
CA ILE A 106 7.08 2.96 -9.89
C ILE A 106 7.99 4.19 -9.89
N ALA A 107 8.75 4.41 -10.96
CA ALA A 107 9.68 5.54 -11.04
C ALA A 107 8.98 6.90 -10.90
N ALA A 108 7.78 7.06 -11.48
CA ALA A 108 7.01 8.30 -11.37
C ALA A 108 6.52 8.56 -9.94
N LEU A 109 6.00 7.52 -9.24
CA LEU A 109 5.59 7.65 -7.85
C LEU A 109 6.77 7.95 -6.94
N MET A 110 7.93 7.32 -7.18
CA MET A 110 9.15 7.55 -6.40
C MET A 110 9.71 8.94 -6.61
N ALA A 111 9.68 9.46 -7.84
CA ALA A 111 10.11 10.83 -8.15
C ALA A 111 9.22 11.87 -7.45
N GLU A 112 7.89 11.65 -7.46
CA GLU A 112 6.95 12.53 -6.76
C GLU A 112 7.17 12.49 -5.23
N SER A 113 7.45 11.30 -4.67
CA SER A 113 7.78 11.15 -3.25
C SER A 113 9.10 11.83 -2.88
N THR A 114 10.09 11.76 -3.74
CA THR A 114 11.38 12.45 -3.55
C THR A 114 11.22 13.98 -3.57
N ALA A 115 10.35 14.50 -4.46
CA ALA A 115 10.04 15.91 -4.54
C ALA A 115 9.22 16.43 -3.34
N HIS A 116 8.45 15.54 -2.71
CA HIS A 116 7.55 15.86 -1.60
C HIS A 116 7.68 14.86 -0.44
N PRO A 117 8.80 14.87 0.30
CA PRO A 117 9.11 13.84 1.30
C PRO A 117 8.16 13.80 2.50
N ASP A 118 7.42 14.86 2.77
CA ASP A 118 6.41 14.89 3.84
C ASP A 118 5.01 14.43 3.39
N ALA A 119 4.87 14.04 2.11
CA ALA A 119 3.60 13.60 1.53
C ALA A 119 3.52 12.07 1.41
N MET A 120 2.30 11.55 1.32
CA MET A 120 2.04 10.21 0.80
C MET A 120 1.66 10.32 -0.68
N VAL A 121 2.29 9.50 -1.54
CA VAL A 121 1.97 9.48 -2.97
C VAL A 121 1.06 8.29 -3.25
N LEU A 122 -0.13 8.58 -3.76
CA LEU A 122 -1.20 7.60 -3.96
C LEU A 122 -1.42 7.36 -5.45
N GLY A 123 -1.34 6.11 -5.88
CA GLY A 123 -1.80 5.72 -7.21
C GLY A 123 -3.30 6.01 -7.34
N ARG A 124 -3.69 6.73 -8.38
CA ARG A 124 -5.09 6.91 -8.76
C ARG A 124 -5.42 5.91 -9.86
N PRO A 125 -6.28 4.91 -9.58
CA PRO A 125 -6.58 3.88 -10.57
C PRO A 125 -7.27 4.50 -11.79
N VAL A 126 -6.71 4.27 -12.97
CA VAL A 126 -7.36 4.56 -14.25
C VAL A 126 -7.88 3.24 -14.79
N PHE A 127 -9.21 3.14 -14.85
CA PHE A 127 -9.91 1.94 -15.32
C PHE A 127 -10.16 2.01 -16.82
N ASP A 128 -9.93 0.92 -17.50
CA ASP A 128 -10.37 0.74 -18.88
C ASP A 128 -11.80 0.18 -18.96
N ALA A 129 -12.29 -0.04 -20.18
CA ALA A 129 -13.65 -0.54 -20.41
C ALA A 129 -13.88 -1.98 -19.91
N SER A 130 -12.83 -2.73 -19.56
CA SER A 130 -12.91 -4.11 -19.05
C SER A 130 -13.19 -4.17 -17.54
N ALA A 131 -13.11 -3.03 -16.84
CA ALA A 131 -13.25 -2.98 -15.41
C ALA A 131 -14.66 -3.40 -14.93
N PRO A 132 -14.78 -4.36 -13.97
CA PRO A 132 -16.06 -4.81 -13.46
C PRO A 132 -16.83 -3.66 -12.78
N LEU A 133 -18.00 -3.30 -13.30
CA LEU A 133 -18.82 -2.18 -12.82
C LEU A 133 -19.12 -2.26 -11.31
N LEU A 134 -19.33 -3.47 -10.78
CA LEU A 134 -19.58 -3.68 -9.35
C LEU A 134 -18.39 -3.24 -8.48
N ARG A 135 -17.16 -3.54 -8.91
CA ARG A 135 -15.93 -3.12 -8.22
C ARG A 135 -15.77 -1.61 -8.26
N VAL A 136 -16.02 -0.99 -9.42
CA VAL A 136 -15.95 0.48 -9.57
C VAL A 136 -16.99 1.17 -8.68
N ARG A 137 -18.23 0.64 -8.61
CA ARG A 137 -19.29 1.18 -7.73
C ARG A 137 -18.95 1.00 -6.25
N GLY A 138 -18.46 -0.17 -5.85
CA GLY A 138 -18.03 -0.43 -4.47
C GLY A 138 -16.92 0.53 -4.00
N ARG A 139 -15.95 0.84 -4.87
CA ARG A 139 -14.91 1.83 -4.58
C ARG A 139 -15.47 3.23 -4.30
N ARG A 140 -16.50 3.66 -5.03
CA ARG A 140 -17.13 4.96 -4.79
C ARG A 140 -17.71 5.08 -3.39
N VAL A 141 -18.27 4.01 -2.85
CA VAL A 141 -18.81 3.99 -1.48
C VAL A 141 -17.67 4.14 -0.46
N SER A 142 -16.61 3.33 -0.56
CA SER A 142 -15.45 3.45 0.33
C SER A 142 -14.78 4.82 0.23
N ASN A 143 -14.63 5.35 -0.98
CA ASN A 143 -14.04 6.67 -1.19
C ASN A 143 -14.92 7.80 -0.62
N ALA A 144 -16.25 7.68 -0.66
CA ALA A 144 -17.14 8.64 -0.03
C ALA A 144 -16.97 8.66 1.50
N TRP A 145 -16.86 7.48 2.14
CA TRP A 145 -16.54 7.38 3.56
C TRP A 145 -15.18 7.97 3.90
N THR A 146 -14.15 7.63 3.13
CA THR A 146 -12.79 8.18 3.32
C THR A 146 -12.77 9.71 3.20
N ASN A 147 -13.51 10.27 2.24
CA ASN A 147 -13.63 11.71 2.09
C ASN A 147 -14.31 12.37 3.29
N LEU A 148 -15.38 11.75 3.83
CA LEU A 148 -16.02 12.23 5.05
C LEU A 148 -15.04 12.17 6.23
N GLU A 149 -14.40 11.03 6.47
CA GLU A 149 -13.48 10.75 7.57
C GLU A 149 -12.23 11.64 7.58
N THR A 150 -11.89 12.23 6.44
CA THR A 150 -10.71 13.10 6.28
C THR A 150 -11.04 14.56 5.97
N LEU A 151 -12.32 14.96 6.01
CA LEU A 151 -12.79 16.27 5.53
C LEU A 151 -12.31 16.57 4.10
N ALA A 152 -12.43 15.59 3.20
CA ALA A 152 -12.00 15.68 1.81
C ALA A 152 -10.51 16.12 1.69
N ALA A 153 -9.61 15.39 2.33
CA ALA A 153 -8.17 15.68 2.28
C ALA A 153 -7.54 15.52 0.88
N GLY A 154 -8.28 15.03 -0.11
CA GLY A 154 -7.81 14.87 -1.48
C GLY A 154 -7.35 13.44 -1.82
N ILE A 155 -7.82 12.43 -1.08
CA ILE A 155 -7.56 11.01 -1.37
C ILE A 155 -8.48 10.58 -2.52
N ALA A 156 -7.92 10.31 -3.70
CA ALA A 156 -8.70 9.95 -4.89
C ALA A 156 -9.23 8.52 -4.82
N ASP A 157 -8.44 7.57 -4.27
CA ASP A 157 -8.86 6.19 -4.07
C ASP A 157 -8.25 5.61 -2.79
N SER A 158 -9.11 5.05 -1.94
CA SER A 158 -8.72 4.48 -0.64
C SER A 158 -8.43 2.98 -0.67
N LEU A 159 -8.74 2.29 -1.77
CA LEU A 159 -8.64 0.84 -1.90
C LEU A 159 -7.49 0.38 -2.82
N TYR A 160 -6.85 1.29 -3.53
CA TYR A 160 -5.77 0.95 -4.45
C TYR A 160 -4.44 0.94 -3.70
N GLY A 161 -3.82 -0.23 -3.55
CA GLY A 161 -2.65 -0.46 -2.70
C GLY A 161 -1.31 -0.02 -3.28
N PHE A 162 -1.29 0.64 -4.45
CA PHE A 162 -0.08 1.12 -5.12
C PHE A 162 0.28 2.53 -4.66
N ARG A 163 1.16 2.65 -3.66
CA ARG A 163 1.38 3.92 -2.94
C ARG A 163 2.77 4.03 -2.35
N VAL A 164 3.30 5.25 -2.27
CA VAL A 164 4.51 5.55 -1.50
C VAL A 164 4.11 6.21 -0.18
N TYR A 165 4.63 5.68 0.91
CA TYR A 165 4.40 6.19 2.25
C TYR A 165 5.71 6.62 2.91
N PRO A 166 5.72 7.70 3.70
CA PRO A 166 6.77 7.94 4.68
C PRO A 166 6.72 6.83 5.75
N ILE A 167 7.86 6.13 5.98
CA ILE A 167 7.89 4.91 6.79
C ILE A 167 7.61 5.20 8.25
N ALA A 168 8.32 6.15 8.86
CA ALA A 168 8.26 6.37 10.31
C ALA A 168 6.84 6.67 10.83
N PRO A 169 6.03 7.59 10.22
CA PRO A 169 4.68 7.83 10.70
C PRO A 169 3.74 6.65 10.44
N LEU A 170 3.96 5.85 9.38
CA LEU A 170 3.14 4.68 9.11
C LEU A 170 3.43 3.55 10.10
N VAL A 171 4.70 3.27 10.43
CA VAL A 171 5.11 2.28 11.44
C VAL A 171 4.51 2.63 12.80
N ASP A 172 4.58 3.91 13.23
CA ASP A 172 3.96 4.32 14.50
C ASP A 172 2.43 4.15 14.49
N ILE A 173 1.76 4.39 13.37
CA ILE A 173 0.33 4.09 13.22
C ILE A 173 0.07 2.60 13.38
N LEU A 174 0.82 1.74 12.70
CA LEU A 174 0.62 0.29 12.70
C LEU A 174 0.86 -0.31 14.10
N HIS A 175 1.83 0.20 14.85
CA HIS A 175 2.06 -0.21 16.25
C HIS A 175 0.90 0.16 17.16
N ARG A 176 0.35 1.37 17.00
CA ARG A 176 -0.80 1.84 17.81
C ARG A 176 -2.13 1.22 17.40
N GLN A 177 -2.19 0.60 16.22
CA GLN A 177 -3.42 0.04 15.64
C GLN A 177 -3.20 -1.44 15.26
N PRO A 178 -3.11 -2.35 16.22
CA PRO A 178 -2.73 -3.75 15.98
C PRO A 178 -3.77 -4.55 15.19
N TRP A 179 -4.94 -3.99 14.92
CA TRP A 179 -5.98 -4.59 14.08
C TRP A 179 -5.81 -4.31 12.58
N MET A 180 -5.02 -3.30 12.16
CA MET A 180 -4.74 -2.96 10.75
C MET A 180 -3.83 -4.00 10.07
N ARG A 181 -4.27 -5.28 10.05
CA ARG A 181 -3.41 -6.38 9.61
C ARG A 181 -3.81 -6.99 8.27
N ARG A 182 -5.03 -6.73 7.78
CA ARG A 182 -5.57 -7.38 6.58
C ARG A 182 -5.91 -6.35 5.49
N PHE A 183 -7.02 -6.53 4.78
CA PHE A 183 -7.47 -5.62 3.72
C PHE A 183 -7.91 -4.23 4.22
N ASP A 184 -8.17 -4.08 5.50
CA ASP A 184 -8.41 -2.79 6.16
C ASP A 184 -7.18 -1.87 6.16
N PHE A 185 -5.98 -2.43 6.02
CA PHE A 185 -4.72 -1.67 5.99
C PHE A 185 -4.74 -0.53 4.97
N ASP A 186 -5.10 -0.81 3.72
CA ASP A 186 -4.98 0.17 2.63
C ASP A 186 -5.80 1.44 2.88
N THR A 187 -7.05 1.29 3.33
CA THR A 187 -7.93 2.43 3.62
C THR A 187 -7.57 3.11 4.94
N GLU A 188 -7.36 2.33 5.99
CA GLU A 188 -7.11 2.88 7.32
C GLU A 188 -5.77 3.64 7.39
N ALA A 189 -4.74 3.17 6.66
CA ALA A 189 -3.44 3.82 6.59
C ALA A 189 -3.54 5.25 6.04
N VAL A 190 -4.21 5.44 4.91
CA VAL A 190 -4.32 6.78 4.30
C VAL A 190 -5.16 7.73 5.13
N VAL A 191 -6.25 7.25 5.76
CA VAL A 191 -7.07 8.08 6.64
C VAL A 191 -6.27 8.54 7.85
N ARG A 192 -5.56 7.62 8.51
CA ARG A 192 -4.78 7.95 9.72
C ARG A 192 -3.56 8.81 9.43
N LEU A 193 -2.90 8.62 8.28
CA LEU A 193 -1.82 9.50 7.82
C LEU A 193 -2.37 10.90 7.53
N ALA A 194 -3.52 11.03 6.87
CA ALA A 194 -4.17 12.31 6.64
C ALA A 194 -4.53 13.01 7.97
N TRP A 195 -5.01 12.27 8.97
CA TRP A 195 -5.24 12.84 10.32
C TRP A 195 -3.96 13.36 10.99
N ARG A 196 -2.81 12.78 10.66
CA ARG A 196 -1.51 13.28 11.10
C ARG A 196 -0.96 14.43 10.25
N GLY A 197 -1.69 14.80 9.20
CA GLY A 197 -1.34 15.90 8.30
C GLY A 197 -0.37 15.52 7.19
N VAL A 198 -0.15 14.22 6.98
CA VAL A 198 0.56 13.74 5.78
C VAL A 198 -0.34 14.02 4.57
N ARG A 199 0.11 14.90 3.68
CA ARG A 199 -0.66 15.35 2.53
C ARG A 199 -0.70 14.26 1.45
N PRO A 200 -1.88 13.91 0.89
CA PRO A 200 -1.94 13.02 -0.26
C PRO A 200 -1.59 13.75 -1.56
N ILE A 201 -0.84 13.08 -2.42
CA ILE A 201 -0.58 13.45 -3.81
C ILE A 201 -1.03 12.28 -4.69
N ASN A 202 -1.88 12.53 -5.67
CA ASN A 202 -2.40 11.46 -6.53
C ASN A 202 -1.67 11.43 -7.86
N VAL A 203 -1.21 10.24 -8.27
CA VAL A 203 -0.56 9.99 -9.55
C VAL A 203 -1.36 8.94 -10.32
N ASP A 204 -1.67 9.19 -11.57
CA ASP A 204 -2.43 8.26 -12.41
C ASP A 204 -1.66 6.96 -12.62
N ALA A 205 -2.33 5.85 -12.32
CA ALA A 205 -1.81 4.51 -12.48
C ALA A 205 -2.85 3.62 -13.16
N PRO A 206 -2.65 3.20 -14.42
CA PRO A 206 -3.54 2.28 -15.10
C PRO A 206 -3.67 0.97 -14.33
N VAL A 207 -4.90 0.45 -14.17
CA VAL A 207 -5.15 -0.85 -13.53
C VAL A 207 -5.32 -1.90 -14.61
N ARG A 208 -4.52 -2.96 -14.54
CA ARG A 208 -4.72 -4.13 -15.39
C ARG A 208 -5.56 -5.16 -14.63
N TYR A 209 -6.80 -5.38 -15.08
CA TYR A 209 -7.58 -6.51 -14.59
C TYR A 209 -7.19 -7.77 -15.34
N LEU A 210 -6.54 -8.69 -14.63
CA LEU A 210 -6.24 -10.01 -15.18
C LEU A 210 -7.52 -10.86 -15.18
N ARG A 211 -7.74 -11.58 -16.27
CA ARG A 211 -8.80 -12.57 -16.38
C ARG A 211 -8.43 -13.82 -15.58
N ALA A 212 -9.41 -14.66 -15.26
CA ALA A 212 -9.17 -15.91 -14.54
C ALA A 212 -8.23 -16.87 -15.29
N ASP A 213 -8.25 -16.84 -16.64
CA ASP A 213 -7.36 -17.58 -17.52
C ASP A 213 -5.93 -17.01 -17.57
N GLU A 214 -5.74 -15.77 -17.17
CA GLU A 214 -4.42 -15.11 -17.01
C GLU A 214 -3.82 -15.29 -15.61
N GLY A 215 -4.41 -16.12 -14.75
CA GLY A 215 -3.91 -16.42 -13.40
C GLY A 215 -4.36 -15.41 -12.33
N GLY A 216 -5.36 -14.58 -12.61
CA GLY A 216 -5.90 -13.62 -11.63
C GLY A 216 -6.48 -14.32 -10.40
N VAL A 217 -5.82 -14.20 -9.25
CA VAL A 217 -6.27 -14.74 -7.96
C VAL A 217 -6.86 -13.62 -7.11
N SER A 218 -8.09 -13.82 -6.61
CA SER A 218 -8.70 -12.90 -5.67
C SER A 218 -8.99 -13.62 -4.36
N HIS A 219 -8.32 -13.22 -3.29
CA HIS A 219 -8.54 -13.74 -1.94
C HIS A 219 -9.68 -13.02 -1.20
N PHE A 220 -10.38 -12.08 -1.86
CA PHE A 220 -11.46 -11.30 -1.26
C PHE A 220 -12.71 -12.17 -1.03
N ARG A 221 -13.08 -12.37 0.22
CA ARG A 221 -14.29 -13.08 0.66
C ARG A 221 -15.39 -12.07 0.96
N TYR A 222 -16.33 -11.89 0.03
CA TYR A 222 -17.34 -10.81 0.06
C TYR A 222 -18.04 -10.63 1.42
N GLY A 223 -18.51 -11.68 2.08
CA GLY A 223 -19.20 -11.54 3.37
C GLY A 223 -18.28 -11.08 4.49
N ARG A 224 -17.16 -11.77 4.69
CA ARG A 224 -16.22 -11.49 5.77
C ARG A 224 -15.50 -10.16 5.60
N ASP A 225 -15.01 -9.89 4.38
CA ASP A 225 -14.16 -8.73 4.15
C ASP A 225 -14.98 -7.45 4.09
N ASN A 226 -16.24 -7.50 3.59
CA ASN A 226 -17.16 -6.38 3.72
C ASN A 226 -17.54 -6.09 5.18
N ALA A 227 -17.72 -7.11 6.03
CA ALA A 227 -17.95 -6.89 7.46
C ALA A 227 -16.73 -6.23 8.13
N LEU A 228 -15.51 -6.65 7.78
CA LEU A 228 -14.27 -6.02 8.27
C LEU A 228 -14.14 -4.58 7.81
N LEU A 229 -14.42 -4.28 6.53
CA LEU A 229 -14.39 -2.91 6.00
C LEU A 229 -15.46 -2.03 6.67
N THR A 230 -16.66 -2.55 6.88
CA THR A 230 -17.72 -1.81 7.60
C THR A 230 -17.30 -1.50 9.03
N TRP A 231 -16.72 -2.47 9.74
CA TRP A 231 -16.19 -2.28 11.09
C TRP A 231 -15.03 -1.28 11.11
N MET A 232 -14.17 -1.32 10.12
CA MET A 232 -13.08 -0.36 9.94
C MET A 232 -13.64 1.07 9.80
N HIS A 233 -14.59 1.30 8.89
CA HIS A 233 -15.19 2.62 8.72
C HIS A 233 -15.93 3.11 9.98
N LEU A 234 -16.58 2.20 10.73
CA LEU A 234 -17.19 2.57 12.02
C LEU A 234 -16.14 3.07 13.02
N ARG A 235 -14.99 2.37 13.15
CA ARG A 235 -13.87 2.82 14.00
C ARG A 235 -13.30 4.16 13.52
N LEU A 236 -13.17 4.33 12.20
CA LEU A 236 -12.68 5.58 11.62
C LEU A 236 -13.63 6.74 11.85
N LEU A 237 -14.96 6.53 11.74
CA LEU A 237 -15.95 7.55 12.06
C LEU A 237 -15.90 7.99 13.52
N LEU A 238 -15.77 7.05 14.46
CA LEU A 238 -15.58 7.37 15.86
C LEU A 238 -14.29 8.18 16.08
N GLY A 239 -13.19 7.72 15.47
CA GLY A 239 -11.92 8.42 15.50
C GLY A 239 -11.97 9.81 14.87
N PHE A 240 -12.73 9.96 13.79
CA PHE A 240 -12.99 11.24 13.12
C PHE A 240 -13.77 12.20 14.00
N ALA A 241 -14.87 11.74 14.62
CA ALA A 241 -15.70 12.57 15.49
C ALA A 241 -14.87 13.19 16.65
N LEU A 242 -13.98 12.40 17.25
CA LEU A 242 -13.08 12.87 18.30
C LEU A 242 -12.04 13.90 17.80
N ARG A 243 -11.66 13.84 16.52
CA ARG A 243 -10.65 14.71 15.89
C ARG A 243 -11.26 15.88 15.14
N LEU A 244 -12.56 15.89 14.94
CA LEU A 244 -13.24 16.90 14.11
C LEU A 244 -12.85 18.35 14.45
N PRO A 245 -12.82 18.79 15.74
CA PRO A 245 -12.41 20.15 16.05
C PRO A 245 -10.99 20.47 15.56
N SER A 246 -10.04 19.56 15.77
CA SER A 246 -8.66 19.76 15.36
C SER A 246 -8.47 19.72 13.84
N LEU A 247 -9.22 18.88 13.14
CA LEU A 247 -9.20 18.79 11.68
C LEU A 247 -9.79 20.06 11.04
N VAL A 248 -10.86 20.59 11.60
CA VAL A 248 -11.47 21.85 11.14
C VAL A 248 -10.52 23.03 11.36
N VAL A 249 -9.92 23.15 12.54
CA VAL A 249 -8.94 24.20 12.84
C VAL A 249 -7.79 24.13 11.83
N ARG A 250 -7.22 22.96 11.60
CA ARG A 250 -6.14 22.76 10.60
C ARG A 250 -6.56 23.18 9.19
N ARG A 251 -7.78 22.82 8.78
CA ARG A 251 -8.27 23.18 7.44
C ARG A 251 -8.42 24.69 7.27
N ILE A 252 -8.79 25.41 8.33
CA ILE A 252 -8.95 26.88 8.32
C ILE A 252 -7.59 27.60 8.40
N THR A 253 -6.70 27.10 9.25
CA THR A 253 -5.43 27.79 9.56
C THR A 253 -4.27 27.38 8.64
N GLY A 254 -4.38 26.28 7.90
CA GLY A 254 -3.28 25.73 7.09
C GLY A 254 -2.06 25.27 7.91
N LEU A 255 -2.20 25.19 9.24
CA LEU A 255 -1.09 24.81 10.12
C LEU A 255 -0.67 23.36 9.91
N PRO A 256 0.64 23.05 9.96
CA PRO A 256 1.12 21.69 9.93
C PRO A 256 0.62 20.89 11.15
N PRO A 257 0.66 19.55 11.10
CA PRO A 257 0.20 18.72 12.20
C PRO A 257 0.98 18.99 13.48
N PHE A 258 0.28 18.92 14.63
CA PHE A 258 0.98 18.79 15.90
C PHE A 258 1.91 17.58 15.81
N ARG A 259 3.21 17.81 15.87
CA ARG A 259 4.18 16.75 16.14
C ARG A 259 3.92 16.31 17.59
N SER A 260 3.13 15.26 17.77
CA SER A 260 3.14 14.54 19.05
C SER A 260 4.53 13.92 19.20
N GLY A 261 5.32 14.49 20.12
CA GLY A 261 6.55 13.88 20.58
C GLY A 261 6.35 12.46 21.13
#